data_2cbbb1db747804fe6c8094e92441e51b
#
_entry.id   2cbbb1db747804fe6c8094e92441e51b
#
_cell.length_a   1.000
_cell.length_b   1.000
_cell.length_c   1.000
_cell.angle_alpha   90.00
_cell.angle_beta   90.00
_cell.angle_gamma   90.00
#
_symmetry.space_group_name_H-M   'P 1'
#
loop_
_entity.id
_entity.type
_entity.pdbx_description
1 polymer ?
#
loop_
_entity_poly.entity_id
_entity_poly.type
_entity_poly.pdbx_seq_one_letter_code
_entity_poly.pdbx_strand_id
1 'polypeptide(L)'
;MAAICVFCASSRTLDQRWLDLAAETGAELARRGHTLVSGGGCVGMMGALVDGARAAGGTTVGVIPQSLVDLEVADLASDELLVTDSMASRKTLMIERSDAFLTLPGGLGTLDELFEVWTT
;
A
#
# COMPACT_ATOMS: atom_id res chain seq x y z
N MET A 1 9.87 11.05 11.59
CA MET A 1 8.61 10.40 11.20
C MET A 1 8.14 10.87 9.84
N ALA A 2 7.82 9.96 8.96
CA ALA A 2 7.38 10.30 7.62
C ALA A 2 6.21 9.39 7.22
N ALA A 3 5.45 9.81 6.22
CA ALA A 3 4.45 8.97 5.55
C ALA A 3 5.14 8.34 4.33
N ILE A 4 5.29 7.03 4.32
CA ILE A 4 5.96 6.28 3.26
C ILE A 4 4.92 5.50 2.48
N CYS A 5 4.80 5.79 1.19
CA CYS A 5 3.91 5.06 0.29
C CYS A 5 4.67 3.88 -0.31
N VAL A 6 4.07 2.69 -0.25
CA VAL A 6 4.68 1.48 -0.78
C VAL A 6 3.81 0.92 -1.91
N PHE A 7 4.42 0.75 -3.07
CA PHE A 7 3.79 0.12 -4.24
C PHE A 7 4.28 -1.32 -4.33
N CYS A 8 3.36 -2.26 -4.50
CA CYS A 8 3.70 -3.68 -4.62
C CYS A 8 2.57 -4.46 -5.29
N ALA A 9 2.82 -5.75 -5.54
CA ALA A 9 1.86 -6.63 -6.18
C ALA A 9 0.67 -6.94 -5.27
N SER A 10 -0.51 -7.07 -5.87
CA SER A 10 -1.73 -7.48 -5.18
C SER A 10 -2.26 -8.84 -5.64
N SER A 11 -1.50 -9.56 -6.47
CA SER A 11 -1.87 -10.89 -6.94
C SER A 11 -2.04 -11.86 -5.77
N ARG A 12 -3.01 -12.78 -5.88
CA ARG A 12 -3.29 -13.79 -4.85
C ARG A 12 -2.46 -15.06 -5.00
N THR A 13 -1.67 -15.17 -6.08
CA THR A 13 -0.94 -16.39 -6.43
C THR A 13 0.57 -16.24 -6.33
N LEU A 14 1.04 -15.38 -5.42
CA LEU A 14 2.46 -15.10 -5.24
C LEU A 14 3.13 -16.15 -4.36
N ASP A 15 4.42 -16.38 -4.64
CA ASP A 15 5.29 -17.18 -3.79
C ASP A 15 5.38 -16.55 -2.39
N GLN A 16 5.45 -17.39 -1.36
CA GLN A 16 5.48 -16.95 0.03
C GLN A 16 6.62 -15.99 0.33
N ARG A 17 7.76 -16.12 -0.35
CA ARG A 17 8.91 -15.23 -0.14
C ARG A 17 8.59 -13.76 -0.42
N TRP A 18 7.70 -13.47 -1.38
CA TRP A 18 7.27 -12.11 -1.69
C TRP A 18 6.34 -11.56 -0.61
N LEU A 19 5.47 -12.42 -0.08
CA LEU A 19 4.61 -12.06 1.04
C LEU A 19 5.43 -11.77 2.30
N ASP A 20 6.46 -12.57 2.54
CA ASP A 20 7.38 -12.37 3.67
C ASP A 20 8.16 -11.06 3.53
N LEU A 21 8.61 -10.74 2.31
CA LEU A 21 9.29 -9.47 2.03
C LEU A 21 8.38 -8.29 2.33
N ALA A 22 7.13 -8.35 1.88
CA ALA A 22 6.17 -7.28 2.12
C ALA A 22 5.88 -7.11 3.61
N ALA A 23 5.64 -8.21 4.32
CA ALA A 23 5.38 -8.18 5.76
C ALA A 23 6.57 -7.58 6.53
N GLU A 24 7.79 -7.98 6.19
CA GLU A 24 8.99 -7.44 6.83
C GLU A 24 9.19 -5.96 6.52
N THR A 25 8.89 -5.53 5.29
CA THR A 25 8.97 -4.13 4.90
C THR A 25 7.99 -3.28 5.73
N GLY A 26 6.75 -3.74 5.86
CA GLY A 26 5.75 -3.04 6.67
C GLY A 26 6.15 -2.95 8.14
N ALA A 27 6.64 -4.06 8.70
CA ALA A 27 7.09 -4.11 10.09
C ALA A 27 8.28 -3.16 10.31
N GLU A 28 9.24 -3.11 9.39
CA GLU A 28 10.41 -2.25 9.52
C GLU A 28 10.04 -0.77 9.46
N LEU A 29 9.13 -0.39 8.56
CA LEU A 29 8.63 0.99 8.51
C LEU A 29 7.97 1.39 9.83
N ALA A 30 7.17 0.49 10.40
CA ALA A 30 6.52 0.73 11.69
C ALA A 30 7.53 0.87 12.84
N ARG A 31 8.55 0.00 12.88
CA ARG A 31 9.60 0.06 13.89
C ARG A 31 10.37 1.38 13.83
N ARG A 32 10.51 1.97 12.65
CA ARG A 32 11.17 3.25 12.46
C ARG A 32 10.25 4.45 12.70
N GLY A 33 9.02 4.22 13.10
CA GLY A 33 8.07 5.28 13.43
C GLY A 33 7.40 5.93 12.23
N HIS A 34 7.45 5.31 11.05
CA HIS A 34 6.82 5.85 9.85
C HIS A 34 5.38 5.39 9.73
N THR A 35 4.55 6.24 9.12
CA THR A 35 3.19 5.87 8.70
C THR A 35 3.27 5.18 7.34
N LEU A 36 2.59 4.05 7.20
CA LEU A 36 2.48 3.35 5.92
C LEU A 36 1.28 3.88 5.14
N VAL A 37 1.52 4.31 3.91
CA VAL A 37 0.47 4.64 2.94
C VAL A 37 0.46 3.53 1.88
N SER A 38 -0.69 2.90 1.69
CA SER A 38 -0.84 1.80 0.74
C SER A 38 -2.04 2.01 -0.17
N GLY A 39 -2.19 1.12 -1.15
CA GLY A 39 -3.35 1.12 -2.03
C GLY A 39 -4.64 0.65 -1.39
N GLY A 40 -4.66 0.41 -0.09
CA GLY A 40 -5.88 0.12 0.67
C GLY A 40 -6.41 -1.31 0.50
N GLY A 41 -5.72 -2.18 -0.21
CA GLY A 41 -6.15 -3.57 -0.40
C GLY A 41 -5.69 -4.49 0.72
N CYS A 42 -6.36 -5.64 0.85
CA CYS A 42 -6.08 -6.64 1.86
C CYS A 42 -5.54 -7.95 1.28
N VAL A 43 -5.20 -8.00 0.00
CA VAL A 43 -4.76 -9.22 -0.69
C VAL A 43 -3.32 -9.12 -1.18
N GLY A 44 -2.67 -10.28 -1.38
CA GLY A 44 -1.32 -10.36 -1.92
C GLY A 44 -0.28 -9.68 -1.05
N MET A 45 0.74 -9.13 -1.67
CA MET A 45 1.81 -8.41 -0.98
C MET A 45 1.28 -7.17 -0.26
N MET A 46 0.26 -6.51 -0.83
CA MET A 46 -0.34 -5.33 -0.20
C MET A 46 -0.96 -5.69 1.15
N GLY A 47 -1.69 -6.81 1.23
CA GLY A 47 -2.24 -7.29 2.49
C GLY A 47 -1.16 -7.65 3.50
N ALA A 48 -0.13 -8.38 3.07
CA ALA A 48 0.99 -8.76 3.93
C ALA A 48 1.75 -7.54 4.46
N LEU A 49 1.96 -6.54 3.60
CA LEU A 49 2.61 -5.28 3.95
C LEU A 49 1.88 -4.57 5.10
N VAL A 50 0.57 -4.42 4.97
CA VAL A 50 -0.26 -3.72 5.96
C VAL A 50 -0.34 -4.52 7.26
N ASP A 51 -0.50 -5.84 7.16
CA ASP A 51 -0.53 -6.72 8.33
C ASP A 51 0.78 -6.65 9.10
N GLY A 52 1.92 -6.63 8.39
CA GLY A 52 3.24 -6.49 9.01
C GLY A 52 3.39 -5.17 9.76
N ALA A 53 2.97 -4.08 9.16
CA ALA A 53 3.01 -2.76 9.80
C ALA A 53 2.12 -2.73 11.05
N ARG A 54 0.91 -3.25 10.93
CA ARG A 54 -0.05 -3.28 12.03
C ARG A 54 0.45 -4.13 13.19
N ALA A 55 1.01 -5.31 12.90
CA ALA A 55 1.56 -6.19 13.92
C ALA A 55 2.72 -5.57 14.70
N ALA A 56 3.46 -4.66 14.07
CA ALA A 56 4.56 -3.93 14.71
C ALA A 56 4.09 -2.60 15.34
N GLY A 57 2.79 -2.38 15.43
CA GLY A 57 2.23 -1.18 16.07
C GLY A 57 2.21 0.07 15.21
N GLY A 58 2.38 -0.05 13.90
CA GLY A 58 2.42 1.07 12.98
C GLY A 58 1.04 1.62 12.62
N THR A 59 1.02 2.85 12.15
CA THR A 59 -0.18 3.51 11.61
C THR A 59 -0.28 3.23 10.12
N THR A 60 -1.48 2.86 9.65
CA THR A 60 -1.73 2.55 8.24
C THR A 60 -2.79 3.45 7.65
N VAL A 61 -2.51 3.95 6.45
CA VAL A 61 -3.45 4.75 5.65
C VAL A 61 -3.63 4.04 4.31
N GLY A 62 -4.85 3.66 3.99
CA GLY A 62 -5.18 3.03 2.71
C GLY A 62 -5.89 4.02 1.80
N VAL A 63 -5.56 3.99 0.52
CA VAL A 63 -6.23 4.81 -0.51
C VAL A 63 -6.74 3.87 -1.59
N ILE A 64 -8.05 3.72 -1.72
CA ILE A 64 -8.66 2.71 -2.58
C ILE A 64 -9.83 3.29 -3.38
N PRO A 65 -9.96 2.97 -4.68
CA PRO A 65 -11.14 3.40 -5.42
C PRO A 65 -12.36 2.59 -5.02
N GLN A 66 -13.54 3.22 -5.11
CA GLN A 66 -14.82 2.60 -4.74
C GLN A 66 -15.05 1.27 -5.46
N SER A 67 -14.62 1.15 -6.71
CA SER A 67 -14.77 -0.09 -7.48
C SER A 67 -14.08 -1.29 -6.82
N LEU A 68 -12.95 -1.08 -6.14
CA LEU A 68 -12.25 -2.14 -5.42
C LEU A 68 -12.87 -2.39 -4.04
N VAL A 69 -13.45 -1.38 -3.41
CA VAL A 69 -14.23 -1.57 -2.18
C VAL A 69 -15.40 -2.49 -2.48
N ASP A 70 -16.08 -2.27 -3.61
CA ASP A 70 -17.22 -3.08 -4.05
C ASP A 70 -16.84 -4.54 -4.32
N LEU A 71 -15.57 -4.82 -4.66
CA LEU A 71 -15.05 -6.18 -4.82
C LEU A 71 -14.59 -6.81 -3.50
N GLU A 72 -14.82 -6.14 -2.37
CA GLU A 72 -14.51 -6.63 -1.03
C GLU A 72 -13.02 -6.91 -0.82
N VAL A 73 -12.14 -6.15 -1.48
CA VAL A 73 -10.68 -6.28 -1.32
C VAL A 73 -10.08 -5.16 -0.47
N ALA A 74 -10.91 -4.32 0.14
CA ALA A 74 -10.44 -3.21 0.98
C ALA A 74 -9.96 -3.71 2.34
N ASP A 75 -8.90 -3.09 2.85
CA ASP A 75 -8.42 -3.31 4.20
C ASP A 75 -9.21 -2.43 5.18
N LEU A 76 -10.28 -2.97 5.71
CA LEU A 76 -11.18 -2.25 6.62
C LEU A 76 -10.57 -2.00 8.00
N ALA A 77 -9.44 -2.63 8.30
CA ALA A 77 -8.72 -2.43 9.57
C ALA A 77 -7.66 -1.32 9.49
N SER A 78 -7.55 -0.62 8.36
CA SER A 78 -6.67 0.55 8.24
C SER A 78 -7.07 1.63 9.25
N ASP A 79 -6.09 2.34 9.79
CA ASP A 79 -6.38 3.46 10.71
C ASP A 79 -7.15 4.57 9.99
N GLU A 80 -6.82 4.79 8.72
CA GLU A 80 -7.56 5.69 7.85
C GLU A 80 -7.72 5.03 6.49
N LEU A 81 -8.94 4.95 5.98
CA LEU A 81 -9.22 4.41 4.65
C LEU A 81 -9.87 5.50 3.80
N LEU A 82 -9.15 5.98 2.80
CA LEU A 82 -9.61 7.03 1.90
C LEU A 82 -10.14 6.39 0.63
N VAL A 83 -11.43 6.55 0.38
CA VAL A 83 -12.09 5.97 -0.80
C VAL A 83 -12.16 7.03 -1.89
N THR A 84 -11.65 6.70 -3.08
CA THR A 84 -11.64 7.60 -4.23
C THR A 84 -12.63 7.15 -5.30
N ASP A 85 -12.94 8.04 -6.24
CA ASP A 85 -13.87 7.75 -7.31
C ASP A 85 -13.22 7.11 -8.55
N SER A 86 -11.89 7.11 -8.63
CA SER A 86 -11.16 6.56 -9.78
C SER A 86 -9.75 6.13 -9.43
N MET A 87 -9.12 5.34 -10.31
CA MET A 87 -7.71 4.98 -10.17
C MET A 87 -6.79 6.20 -10.29
N ALA A 88 -7.15 7.16 -11.12
CA ALA A 88 -6.37 8.39 -11.29
C ALA A 88 -6.37 9.23 -10.01
N SER A 89 -7.52 9.45 -9.41
CA SER A 89 -7.62 10.19 -8.14
C SER A 89 -6.95 9.45 -6.98
N ARG A 90 -6.96 8.10 -7.00
CA ARG A 90 -6.21 7.29 -6.04
C ARG A 90 -4.73 7.60 -6.09
N LYS A 91 -4.11 7.58 -7.28
CA LYS A 91 -2.69 7.86 -7.43
C LYS A 91 -2.34 9.27 -6.95
N THR A 92 -3.13 10.26 -7.34
CA THR A 92 -2.94 11.64 -6.91
C THR A 92 -2.96 11.77 -5.40
N LEU A 93 -3.94 11.15 -4.75
CA LEU A 93 -4.10 11.23 -3.30
C LEU A 93 -2.97 10.50 -2.57
N MET A 94 -2.52 9.35 -3.08
CA MET A 94 -1.37 8.63 -2.51
C MET A 94 -0.12 9.50 -2.55
N ILE A 95 0.11 10.20 -3.66
CA ILE A 95 1.26 11.09 -3.81
C ILE A 95 1.15 12.26 -2.82
N GLU A 96 0.00 12.89 -2.72
CA GLU A 96 -0.22 14.05 -1.84
C GLU A 96 -0.05 13.70 -0.36
N ARG A 97 -0.43 12.47 0.03
CA ARG A 97 -0.40 12.02 1.42
C ARG A 97 0.96 11.44 1.83
N SER A 98 1.93 11.38 0.94
CA SER A 98 3.20 10.70 1.20
C SER A 98 4.39 11.63 1.08
N ASP A 99 5.39 11.40 1.94
CA ASP A 99 6.65 12.13 1.94
C ASP A 99 7.71 11.42 1.12
N ALA A 100 7.61 10.10 1.00
CA ALA A 100 8.56 9.28 0.26
C ALA A 100 7.86 8.03 -0.29
N PHE A 101 8.53 7.36 -1.22
CA PHE A 101 7.95 6.23 -1.97
C PHE A 101 8.93 5.07 -2.03
N LEU A 102 8.40 3.87 -1.84
CA LEU A 102 9.16 2.62 -1.92
C LEU A 102 8.40 1.67 -2.85
N THR A 103 9.10 1.10 -3.82
CA THR A 103 8.49 0.16 -4.76
C THR A 103 9.08 -1.24 -4.55
N LEU A 104 8.22 -2.19 -4.23
CA LEU A 104 8.55 -3.61 -4.16
C LEU A 104 8.18 -4.27 -5.50
N PRO A 105 8.65 -5.52 -5.75
CA PRO A 105 8.28 -6.21 -6.98
C PRO A 105 6.77 -6.29 -7.20
N GLY A 106 6.35 -6.13 -8.44
CA GLY A 106 4.93 -6.17 -8.80
C GLY A 106 4.72 -6.22 -10.29
N GLY A 107 3.46 -6.13 -10.71
CA GLY A 107 3.05 -6.17 -12.10
C GLY A 107 2.96 -4.78 -12.74
N LEU A 108 2.16 -4.70 -13.81
CA LEU A 108 2.01 -3.45 -14.58
C LEU A 108 1.43 -2.32 -13.74
N GLY A 109 0.50 -2.62 -12.83
CA GLY A 109 -0.07 -1.60 -11.96
C GLY A 109 0.97 -0.97 -11.04
N THR A 110 1.88 -1.78 -10.50
CA THR A 110 2.99 -1.31 -9.67
C THR A 110 3.93 -0.42 -10.47
N LEU A 111 4.24 -0.82 -11.71
CA LEU A 111 5.09 -0.03 -12.61
C LEU A 111 4.42 1.29 -13.01
N ASP A 112 3.11 1.28 -13.24
CA ASP A 112 2.34 2.50 -13.53
C ASP A 112 2.46 3.49 -12.37
N GLU A 113 2.30 3.02 -11.15
CA GLU A 113 2.42 3.86 -9.96
C GLU A 113 3.84 4.41 -9.78
N LEU A 114 4.85 3.56 -9.98
CA LEU A 114 6.25 3.98 -9.91
C LEU A 114 6.56 5.08 -10.91
N PHE A 115 6.18 4.90 -12.17
CA PHE A 115 6.46 5.88 -13.20
C PHE A 115 5.68 7.17 -13.02
N GLU A 116 4.44 7.09 -12.51
CA GLU A 116 3.65 8.28 -12.19
C GLU A 116 4.38 9.15 -11.16
N VAL A 117 4.83 8.55 -10.07
CA VAL A 117 5.56 9.25 -9.02
C VAL A 117 6.89 9.80 -9.54
N TRP A 118 7.60 9.01 -10.32
CA TRP A 118 8.92 9.37 -10.84
C TRP A 118 8.85 10.56 -11.81
N THR A 119 7.74 10.69 -12.53
CA THR A 119 7.58 11.75 -13.52
C THR A 119 6.89 13.01 -12.99
N THR A 120 6.44 12.97 -11.77
CA THR A 120 5.83 14.14 -11.12
C THR A 120 6.76 14.74 -10.06
#